data_dab12e3b90a8b9c3a2360dc6f2e33b0e
#
_entry.id   dab12e3b90a8b9c3a2360dc6f2e33b0e
#
_cell.length_a   1.000
_cell.length_b   1.000
_cell.length_c   1.000
_cell.angle_alpha   90.00
_cell.angle_beta   90.00
_cell.angle_gamma   90.00
#
_symmetry.space_group_name_H-M   'P 1'
#
loop_
_entity.id
_entity.type
_entity.pdbx_description
1 polymer ?
#
loop_
_entity_poly.entity_id
_entity_poly.type
_entity_poly.pdbx_seq_one_letter_code
_entity_poly.pdbx_strand_id
1 'polypeptide(L)'
;MNAVEELRNTLHPKLQAVLEKRGFDDFSEIQLRAIPELIKGGNAILIAPTGSGKTESALLPVFHNMLSKAHPKGFTALYITPLRSLNRDMMNRLEWWGKELGIKISVRHGDTTQNDRRKQATNPPDLLITTPESIQAMFMGKVLRKHLAGVRYVIVDEIHELAASKRGCQLSVALERIVELAGDFQRIGISATVGNPELVGKFLCGKRPCQVVAVPVAKTLDLSVRFAGEGFGEQVKLIEKCIDSHTSSLVFTNTRSVAEAIGNALVSREDIDVHHGSLSREVRVDAEDRFRNGQTRGMICTSSMELGIDIGQIDHVVQFNSPREVARLMQRTGRAGHRIGAASKGMILATGFNDILESMVVVRLATEN
;
A
#
# COMPACT_ATOMS: atom_id res chain seq x y z
N MET A 1 -31.70 1.12 -13.64
CA MET A 1 -30.30 0.92 -14.01
C MET A 1 -29.56 0.62 -12.72
N ASN A 2 -28.74 -0.42 -12.66
CA ASN A 2 -27.98 -0.75 -11.47
C ASN A 2 -26.86 0.28 -11.30
N ALA A 3 -26.48 0.66 -10.06
CA ALA A 3 -25.42 1.62 -9.78
C ALA A 3 -24.08 1.29 -10.47
N VAL A 4 -23.82 0.01 -10.69
CA VAL A 4 -22.64 -0.50 -11.44
C VAL A 4 -22.70 -0.09 -12.91
N GLU A 5 -23.85 -0.25 -13.56
CA GLU A 5 -24.05 0.12 -14.97
C GLU A 5 -23.99 1.64 -15.16
N GLU A 6 -24.57 2.39 -14.24
CA GLU A 6 -24.53 3.85 -14.25
C GLU A 6 -23.10 4.37 -14.14
N LEU A 7 -22.33 3.84 -13.18
CA LEU A 7 -20.92 4.19 -13.06
C LEU A 7 -20.12 3.81 -14.30
N ARG A 8 -20.32 2.60 -14.84
CA ARG A 8 -19.62 2.13 -16.04
C ARG A 8 -19.89 3.07 -17.22
N ASN A 9 -21.13 3.46 -17.44
CA ASN A 9 -21.53 4.36 -18.53
C ASN A 9 -20.97 5.79 -18.37
N THR A 10 -20.64 6.22 -17.16
CA THR A 10 -20.02 7.52 -16.89
C THR A 10 -18.54 7.54 -17.30
N LEU A 11 -17.86 6.39 -17.33
CA LEU A 11 -16.45 6.30 -17.66
C LEU A 11 -16.21 6.54 -19.16
N HIS A 12 -14.99 7.01 -19.51
CA HIS A 12 -14.59 7.20 -20.90
C HIS A 12 -14.68 5.88 -21.69
N PRO A 13 -15.20 5.85 -22.95
CA PRO A 13 -15.43 4.61 -23.70
C PRO A 13 -14.22 3.69 -23.81
N LYS A 14 -13.04 4.25 -24.01
CA LYS A 14 -11.80 3.47 -24.03
C LYS A 14 -11.53 2.76 -22.70
N LEU A 15 -11.85 3.43 -21.57
CA LEU A 15 -11.68 2.85 -20.25
C LEU A 15 -12.70 1.73 -20.00
N GLN A 16 -13.95 1.89 -20.47
CA GLN A 16 -14.98 0.84 -20.41
C GLN A 16 -14.51 -0.43 -21.13
N ALA A 17 -14.00 -0.32 -22.36
CA ALA A 17 -13.49 -1.45 -23.14
C ALA A 17 -12.32 -2.16 -22.46
N VAL A 18 -11.44 -1.41 -21.79
CA VAL A 18 -10.30 -1.98 -21.05
C VAL A 18 -10.76 -2.69 -19.77
N LEU A 19 -11.78 -2.18 -19.07
CA LEU A 19 -12.38 -2.84 -17.92
C LEU A 19 -13.00 -4.19 -18.31
N GLU A 20 -13.74 -4.24 -19.42
CA GLU A 20 -14.32 -5.48 -19.97
C GLU A 20 -13.22 -6.49 -20.31
N LYS A 21 -12.17 -6.06 -21.02
CA LYS A 21 -11.01 -6.90 -21.38
C LYS A 21 -10.33 -7.50 -20.15
N ARG A 22 -10.37 -6.81 -19.02
CA ARG A 22 -9.77 -7.26 -17.75
C ARG A 22 -10.69 -8.21 -16.96
N GLY A 23 -11.94 -8.42 -17.39
CA GLY A 23 -12.94 -9.15 -16.62
C GLY A 23 -13.35 -8.38 -15.35
N PHE A 24 -13.42 -7.06 -15.44
CA PHE A 24 -13.83 -6.20 -14.34
C PHE A 24 -15.36 -6.07 -14.37
N ASP A 25 -16.04 -7.11 -13.89
CA ASP A 25 -17.49 -7.25 -14.05
C ASP A 25 -18.28 -6.41 -13.04
N ASP A 26 -17.69 -6.13 -11.88
CA ASP A 26 -18.34 -5.42 -10.78
C ASP A 26 -17.43 -4.37 -10.13
N PHE A 27 -18.03 -3.38 -9.48
CA PHE A 27 -17.33 -2.36 -8.71
C PHE A 27 -17.50 -2.59 -7.22
N SER A 28 -16.40 -2.51 -6.48
CA SER A 28 -16.45 -2.58 -5.02
C SER A 28 -17.12 -1.34 -4.42
N GLU A 29 -17.57 -1.45 -3.16
CA GLU A 29 -18.25 -0.36 -2.46
C GLU A 29 -17.45 0.94 -2.44
N ILE A 30 -16.12 0.86 -2.20
CA ILE A 30 -15.27 2.05 -2.24
C ILE A 30 -15.18 2.66 -3.65
N GLN A 31 -15.21 1.84 -4.70
CA GLN A 31 -15.21 2.30 -6.09
C GLN A 31 -16.51 2.99 -6.44
N LEU A 32 -17.66 2.41 -6.08
CA LEU A 32 -18.98 3.01 -6.30
C LEU A 32 -19.14 4.36 -5.61
N ARG A 33 -18.56 4.53 -4.41
CA ARG A 33 -18.63 5.78 -3.66
C ARG A 33 -17.62 6.83 -4.12
N ALA A 34 -16.40 6.41 -4.45
CA ALA A 34 -15.29 7.35 -4.70
C ALA A 34 -15.23 7.83 -6.16
N ILE A 35 -15.43 6.94 -7.14
CA ILE A 35 -15.20 7.26 -8.55
C ILE A 35 -16.07 8.43 -9.03
N PRO A 36 -17.39 8.48 -8.76
CA PRO A 36 -18.24 9.58 -9.21
C PRO A 36 -17.78 10.94 -8.67
N GLU A 37 -17.38 11.00 -7.41
CA GLU A 37 -16.92 12.24 -6.78
C GLU A 37 -15.55 12.70 -7.32
N LEU A 38 -14.66 11.75 -7.56
CA LEU A 38 -13.33 12.06 -8.09
C LEU A 38 -13.36 12.46 -9.56
N ILE A 39 -14.28 11.95 -10.36
CA ILE A 39 -14.50 12.41 -11.75
C ILE A 39 -14.87 13.90 -11.79
N LYS A 40 -15.65 14.38 -10.83
CA LYS A 40 -16.03 15.80 -10.69
C LYS A 40 -14.85 16.71 -10.33
N GLY A 41 -13.71 16.15 -9.92
CA GLY A 41 -12.49 16.90 -9.59
C GLY A 41 -12.32 17.22 -8.09
N GLY A 42 -13.14 16.68 -7.21
CA GLY A 42 -13.02 16.85 -5.76
C GLY A 42 -11.75 16.20 -5.19
N ASN A 43 -11.19 16.79 -4.12
CA ASN A 43 -10.13 16.12 -3.36
C ASN A 43 -10.74 15.12 -2.38
N ALA A 44 -10.08 13.98 -2.17
CA ALA A 44 -10.59 12.98 -1.25
C ALA A 44 -9.50 12.15 -0.57
N ILE A 45 -9.86 11.63 0.61
CA ILE A 45 -9.15 10.51 1.26
C ILE A 45 -10.02 9.27 1.11
N LEU A 46 -9.45 8.21 0.55
CA LEU A 46 -10.09 6.91 0.37
C LEU A 46 -9.61 5.97 1.48
N ILE A 47 -10.54 5.50 2.31
CA ILE A 47 -10.23 4.61 3.43
C ILE A 47 -11.02 3.32 3.24
N ALA A 48 -10.32 2.22 3.04
CA ALA A 48 -10.93 0.90 2.92
C ALA A 48 -9.88 -0.20 3.17
N PRO A 49 -10.29 -1.43 3.49
CA PRO A 49 -9.37 -2.56 3.73
C PRO A 49 -8.42 -2.81 2.56
N THR A 50 -7.30 -3.47 2.83
CA THR A 50 -6.41 -4.00 1.78
C THR A 50 -7.19 -4.97 0.88
N GLY A 51 -6.96 -4.93 -0.43
CA GLY A 51 -7.68 -5.78 -1.38
C GLY A 51 -9.08 -5.29 -1.78
N SER A 52 -9.57 -4.16 -1.25
CA SER A 52 -10.89 -3.59 -1.59
C SER A 52 -10.96 -2.85 -2.92
N GLY A 53 -9.86 -2.74 -3.66
CA GLY A 53 -9.82 -1.98 -4.92
C GLY A 53 -9.59 -0.47 -4.79
N LYS A 54 -9.02 -0.01 -3.65
CA LYS A 54 -8.69 1.42 -3.42
C LYS A 54 -7.83 2.04 -4.52
N THR A 55 -6.84 1.31 -5.01
CA THR A 55 -5.93 1.79 -6.05
C THR A 55 -6.68 2.13 -7.32
N GLU A 56 -7.56 1.24 -7.76
CA GLU A 56 -8.44 1.47 -8.92
C GLU A 56 -9.46 2.59 -8.64
N SER A 57 -9.95 2.72 -7.39
CA SER A 57 -10.84 3.83 -7.00
C SER A 57 -10.21 5.21 -7.24
N ALA A 58 -8.89 5.31 -7.07
CA ALA A 58 -8.15 6.54 -7.33
C ALA A 58 -7.69 6.68 -8.79
N LEU A 59 -7.28 5.58 -9.44
CA LEU A 59 -6.72 5.61 -10.79
C LEU A 59 -7.77 5.76 -11.88
N LEU A 60 -8.90 5.04 -11.78
CA LEU A 60 -9.93 5.06 -12.83
C LEU A 60 -10.49 6.47 -13.12
N PRO A 61 -10.82 7.31 -12.11
CA PRO A 61 -11.23 8.69 -12.35
C PRO A 61 -10.12 9.55 -12.94
N VAL A 62 -8.86 9.33 -12.52
CA VAL A 62 -7.71 10.04 -13.11
C VAL A 62 -7.53 9.64 -14.57
N PHE A 63 -7.58 8.35 -14.91
CA PHE A 63 -7.51 7.88 -16.29
C PHE A 63 -8.69 8.39 -17.13
N HIS A 64 -9.92 8.36 -16.58
CA HIS A 64 -11.09 8.95 -17.25
C HIS A 64 -10.84 10.41 -17.64
N ASN A 65 -10.40 11.22 -16.68
CA ASN A 65 -10.14 12.63 -16.89
C ASN A 65 -8.97 12.87 -17.86
N MET A 66 -7.91 12.06 -17.80
CA MET A 66 -6.77 12.13 -18.71
C MET A 66 -7.14 11.78 -20.16
N LEU A 67 -8.10 10.86 -20.35
CA LEU A 67 -8.59 10.50 -21.69
C LEU A 67 -9.62 11.50 -22.24
N SER A 68 -10.36 12.18 -21.36
CA SER A 68 -11.45 13.09 -21.72
C SER A 68 -11.00 14.53 -21.96
N LYS A 69 -9.83 14.93 -21.48
CA LYS A 69 -9.35 16.31 -21.52
C LYS A 69 -7.96 16.40 -22.14
N ALA A 70 -7.69 17.48 -22.86
CA ALA A 70 -6.33 17.79 -23.30
C ALA A 70 -5.47 18.22 -22.09
N HIS A 71 -4.25 17.71 -22.03
CA HIS A 71 -3.31 18.03 -20.96
C HIS A 71 -2.03 18.67 -21.51
N PRO A 72 -1.38 19.56 -20.74
CA PRO A 72 -0.07 20.12 -21.10
C PRO A 72 0.98 18.99 -21.21
N LYS A 73 2.01 19.21 -22.02
CA LYS A 73 3.17 18.32 -22.06
C LYS A 73 3.89 18.34 -20.72
N GLY A 74 4.21 17.18 -20.18
CA GLY A 74 4.86 17.02 -18.88
C GLY A 74 4.19 15.91 -18.06
N PHE A 75 4.43 15.91 -16.77
CA PHE A 75 3.74 15.00 -15.86
C PHE A 75 2.31 15.49 -15.64
N THR A 76 1.32 14.74 -16.15
CA THR A 76 -0.11 15.06 -15.90
C THR A 76 -0.55 14.54 -14.54
N ALA A 77 -0.09 13.35 -14.15
CA ALA A 77 -0.40 12.74 -12.88
C ALA A 77 0.87 12.30 -12.13
N LEU A 78 0.86 12.49 -10.81
CA LEU A 78 1.87 11.93 -9.90
C LEU A 78 1.20 10.88 -9.02
N TYR A 79 1.78 9.68 -8.97
CA TYR A 79 1.44 8.64 -8.00
C TYR A 79 2.58 8.54 -7.00
N ILE A 80 2.32 9.03 -5.78
CA ILE A 80 3.33 9.15 -4.73
C ILE A 80 3.10 8.03 -3.73
N THR A 81 4.12 7.22 -3.50
CA THR A 81 4.02 6.08 -2.59
C THR A 81 5.32 5.93 -1.78
N PRO A 82 5.28 5.41 -0.56
CA PRO A 82 6.49 4.99 0.14
C PRO A 82 7.26 3.95 -0.70
N LEU A 83 8.59 4.01 -0.67
CA LEU A 83 9.44 3.09 -1.46
C LEU A 83 9.12 1.61 -1.22
N ARG A 84 8.71 1.27 0.00
CA ARG A 84 8.33 -0.10 0.39
C ARG A 84 7.08 -0.62 -0.31
N SER A 85 6.18 0.27 -0.71
CA SER A 85 4.93 -0.07 -1.42
C SER A 85 5.12 -0.19 -2.94
N LEU A 86 6.28 0.20 -3.47
CA LEU A 86 6.65 0.03 -4.89
C LEU A 86 7.11 -1.40 -5.14
N ASN A 87 6.18 -2.33 -5.20
CA ASN A 87 6.46 -3.71 -5.53
C ASN A 87 6.28 -4.00 -7.03
N ARG A 88 6.78 -5.17 -7.46
CA ARG A 88 6.70 -5.64 -8.85
C ARG A 88 5.26 -5.76 -9.34
N ASP A 89 4.38 -6.25 -8.49
CA ASP A 89 2.99 -6.51 -8.84
C ASP A 89 2.21 -5.23 -9.12
N MET A 90 2.34 -4.22 -8.24
CA MET A 90 1.80 -2.89 -8.48
C MET A 90 2.33 -2.29 -9.78
N MET A 91 3.63 -2.45 -10.05
CA MET A 91 4.25 -1.96 -11.27
C MET A 91 3.67 -2.63 -12.52
N ASN A 92 3.63 -3.96 -12.55
CA ASN A 92 3.05 -4.73 -13.65
C ASN A 92 1.60 -4.33 -13.92
N ARG A 93 0.82 -4.10 -12.84
CA ARG A 93 -0.57 -3.67 -12.92
C ARG A 93 -0.71 -2.29 -13.55
N LEU A 94 0.10 -1.33 -13.13
CA LEU A 94 0.07 0.03 -13.66
C LEU A 94 0.59 0.10 -15.10
N GLU A 95 1.65 -0.63 -15.43
CA GLU A 95 2.17 -0.76 -16.79
C GLU A 95 1.14 -1.37 -17.74
N TRP A 96 0.39 -2.38 -17.29
CA TRP A 96 -0.71 -2.95 -18.06
C TRP A 96 -1.79 -1.90 -18.37
N TRP A 97 -2.24 -1.13 -17.36
CA TRP A 97 -3.20 -0.04 -17.57
C TRP A 97 -2.66 0.99 -18.57
N GLY A 98 -1.42 1.39 -18.41
CA GLY A 98 -0.77 2.36 -19.30
C GLY A 98 -0.74 1.89 -20.75
N LYS A 99 -0.36 0.63 -20.99
CA LYS A 99 -0.31 0.03 -22.32
C LYS A 99 -1.69 0.00 -22.98
N GLU A 100 -2.72 -0.48 -22.27
CA GLU A 100 -4.06 -0.62 -22.82
C GLU A 100 -4.72 0.76 -23.09
N LEU A 101 -4.50 1.73 -22.22
CA LEU A 101 -5.05 3.07 -22.35
C LEU A 101 -4.22 4.00 -23.25
N GLY A 102 -2.99 3.62 -23.61
CA GLY A 102 -2.05 4.47 -24.33
C GLY A 102 -1.53 5.64 -23.48
N ILE A 103 -1.49 5.48 -22.17
CA ILE A 103 -0.96 6.43 -21.18
C ILE A 103 0.47 6.00 -20.85
N LYS A 104 1.45 6.89 -21.02
CA LYS A 104 2.83 6.61 -20.66
C LYS A 104 2.99 6.65 -19.15
N ILE A 105 3.32 5.50 -18.57
CA ILE A 105 3.62 5.37 -17.14
C ILE A 105 5.11 5.09 -16.95
N SER A 106 5.72 5.72 -15.96
CA SER A 106 7.12 5.48 -15.62
C SER A 106 7.35 5.64 -14.13
N VAL A 107 8.45 5.06 -13.64
CA VAL A 107 8.81 5.08 -12.22
C VAL A 107 10.09 5.85 -11.98
N ARG A 108 10.10 6.65 -10.91
CA ARG A 108 11.28 7.39 -10.47
C ARG A 108 11.44 7.29 -8.95
N HIS A 109 12.49 6.60 -8.54
CA HIS A 109 12.92 6.50 -7.13
C HIS A 109 14.45 6.52 -7.03
N GLY A 110 15.00 6.30 -5.85
CA GLY A 110 16.45 6.34 -5.61
C GLY A 110 17.25 5.46 -6.57
N ASP A 111 16.76 4.25 -6.84
CA ASP A 111 17.45 3.22 -7.64
C ASP A 111 17.17 3.33 -9.16
N THR A 112 16.40 4.31 -9.61
CA THR A 112 16.16 4.53 -11.05
C THR A 112 17.47 4.85 -11.77
N THR A 113 17.74 4.12 -12.85
CA THR A 113 19.00 4.25 -13.60
C THR A 113 19.19 5.65 -14.19
N GLN A 114 20.44 6.05 -14.41
CA GLN A 114 20.77 7.35 -15.06
C GLN A 114 20.15 7.45 -16.45
N ASN A 115 20.11 6.34 -17.19
CA ASN A 115 19.53 6.29 -18.53
C ASN A 115 18.02 6.57 -18.49
N ASP A 116 17.30 5.91 -17.59
CA ASP A 116 15.86 6.12 -17.43
C ASP A 116 15.55 7.54 -16.94
N ARG A 117 16.37 8.08 -16.04
CA ARG A 117 16.25 9.48 -15.61
C ARG A 117 16.42 10.47 -16.77
N ARG A 118 17.33 10.21 -17.70
CA ARG A 118 17.50 11.02 -18.92
C ARG A 118 16.31 10.88 -19.85
N LYS A 119 15.81 9.66 -20.09
CA LYS A 119 14.62 9.43 -20.91
C LYS A 119 13.40 10.18 -20.34
N GLN A 120 13.17 10.13 -19.03
CA GLN A 120 12.08 10.85 -18.36
C GLN A 120 12.21 12.38 -18.47
N ALA A 121 13.43 12.91 -18.55
CA ALA A 121 13.64 14.33 -18.72
C ALA A 121 13.37 14.80 -20.17
N THR A 122 13.72 13.99 -21.18
CA THR A 122 13.53 14.34 -22.61
C THR A 122 12.15 13.98 -23.13
N ASN A 123 11.57 12.88 -22.65
CA ASN A 123 10.26 12.38 -23.02
C ASN A 123 9.48 11.99 -21.75
N PRO A 124 8.88 12.99 -21.07
CA PRO A 124 8.21 12.76 -19.80
C PRO A 124 7.03 11.79 -19.93
N PRO A 125 6.79 10.93 -18.93
CA PRO A 125 5.57 10.13 -18.86
C PRO A 125 4.35 11.02 -18.52
N ASP A 126 3.17 10.54 -18.85
CA ASP A 126 1.91 11.17 -18.49
C ASP A 126 1.61 10.96 -17.00
N LEU A 127 1.89 9.75 -16.50
CA LEU A 127 1.80 9.41 -15.08
C LEU A 127 3.19 9.00 -14.56
N LEU A 128 3.69 9.71 -13.56
CA LEU A 128 4.94 9.39 -12.89
C LEU A 128 4.67 8.79 -11.51
N ILE A 129 5.12 7.54 -11.32
CA ILE A 129 5.14 6.89 -10.01
C ILE A 129 6.44 7.30 -9.31
N THR A 130 6.35 7.79 -8.08
CA THR A 130 7.52 8.36 -7.41
C THR A 130 7.43 8.30 -5.89
N THR A 131 8.51 8.68 -5.22
CA THR A 131 8.58 8.80 -3.75
C THR A 131 8.68 10.26 -3.32
N PRO A 132 8.32 10.61 -2.07
CA PRO A 132 8.45 11.97 -1.56
C PRO A 132 9.85 12.58 -1.75
N GLU A 133 10.88 11.77 -1.54
CA GLU A 133 12.28 12.20 -1.69
C GLU A 133 12.62 12.53 -3.15
N SER A 134 12.11 11.72 -4.09
CA SER A 134 12.35 11.93 -5.52
C SER A 134 11.70 13.21 -6.03
N ILE A 135 10.53 13.59 -5.49
CA ILE A 135 9.87 14.87 -5.82
C ILE A 135 10.77 16.04 -5.40
N GLN A 136 11.32 16.00 -4.19
CA GLN A 136 12.24 17.06 -3.73
C GLN A 136 13.44 17.19 -4.67
N ALA A 137 14.02 16.06 -5.10
CA ALA A 137 15.14 16.07 -6.05
C ALA A 137 14.75 16.66 -7.43
N MET A 138 13.50 16.47 -7.88
CA MET A 138 13.01 17.00 -9.16
C MET A 138 12.97 18.53 -9.19
N PHE A 139 12.76 19.20 -8.06
CA PHE A 139 12.80 20.66 -7.99
C PHE A 139 14.19 21.26 -8.25
N MET A 140 15.27 20.48 -8.04
CA MET A 140 16.64 20.92 -8.27
C MET A 140 16.98 20.97 -9.77
N GLY A 141 16.30 20.18 -10.60
CA GLY A 141 16.57 20.10 -12.03
C GLY A 141 15.68 21.04 -12.85
N LYS A 142 16.27 21.93 -13.67
CA LYS A 142 15.52 22.88 -14.53
C LYS A 142 14.49 22.19 -15.43
N VAL A 143 14.84 21.04 -16.04
CA VAL A 143 13.97 20.31 -16.97
C VAL A 143 12.80 19.64 -16.24
N LEU A 144 13.07 18.90 -15.16
CA LEU A 144 12.04 18.20 -14.41
C LEU A 144 11.06 19.16 -13.71
N ARG A 145 11.57 20.30 -13.25
CA ARG A 145 10.75 21.37 -12.69
C ARG A 145 9.73 21.90 -13.70
N LYS A 146 10.10 22.02 -15.00
CA LYS A 146 9.18 22.40 -16.07
C LYS A 146 8.08 21.35 -16.27
N HIS A 147 8.42 20.05 -16.15
CA HIS A 147 7.42 18.98 -16.28
C HIS A 147 6.44 18.96 -15.11
N LEU A 148 6.83 19.38 -13.90
CA LEU A 148 5.92 19.52 -12.77
C LEU A 148 4.84 20.59 -13.00
N ALA A 149 5.05 21.56 -13.87
CA ALA A 149 4.02 22.54 -14.24
C ALA A 149 2.81 21.91 -14.98
N GLY A 150 2.97 20.70 -15.52
CA GLY A 150 1.88 19.94 -16.15
C GLY A 150 0.94 19.21 -15.19
N VAL A 151 1.27 19.12 -13.90
CA VAL A 151 0.54 18.31 -12.92
C VAL A 151 -0.91 18.78 -12.75
N ARG A 152 -1.84 17.85 -12.85
CA ARG A 152 -3.29 18.05 -12.64
C ARG A 152 -3.87 17.10 -11.60
N TYR A 153 -3.20 15.97 -11.35
CA TYR A 153 -3.64 14.93 -10.42
C TYR A 153 -2.48 14.46 -9.57
N VAL A 154 -2.71 14.34 -8.28
CA VAL A 154 -1.76 13.76 -7.33
C VAL A 154 -2.46 12.70 -6.50
N ILE A 155 -1.99 11.46 -6.60
CA ILE A 155 -2.41 10.35 -5.76
C ILE A 155 -1.30 10.11 -4.74
N VAL A 156 -1.67 10.06 -3.46
CA VAL A 156 -0.74 9.72 -2.36
C VAL A 156 -1.20 8.41 -1.74
N ASP A 157 -0.45 7.37 -2.00
CA ASP A 157 -0.74 6.03 -1.48
C ASP A 157 -0.12 5.82 -0.10
N GLU A 158 -0.76 4.96 0.72
CA GLU A 158 -0.41 4.71 2.12
C GLU A 158 -0.17 6.03 2.90
N ILE A 159 -1.06 6.99 2.68
CA ILE A 159 -0.90 8.37 3.20
C ILE A 159 -0.73 8.42 4.72
N HIS A 160 -1.28 7.47 5.46
CA HIS A 160 -1.15 7.37 6.91
C HIS A 160 0.29 7.16 7.37
N GLU A 161 1.13 6.46 6.59
CA GLU A 161 2.56 6.31 6.88
C GLU A 161 3.34 7.62 6.70
N LEU A 162 2.86 8.46 5.80
CA LEU A 162 3.49 9.75 5.52
C LEU A 162 3.04 10.82 6.51
N ALA A 163 1.76 10.90 6.82
CA ALA A 163 1.16 11.98 7.60
C ALA A 163 1.82 12.20 8.97
N ALA A 164 2.26 11.13 9.65
CA ALA A 164 2.90 11.19 10.96
C ALA A 164 4.45 11.27 10.90
N SER A 165 5.05 11.45 9.73
CA SER A 165 6.49 11.33 9.53
C SER A 165 7.16 12.61 9.02
N LYS A 166 8.48 12.74 9.23
CA LYS A 166 9.29 13.82 8.61
C LYS A 166 9.20 13.82 7.09
N ARG A 167 9.03 12.64 6.47
CA ARG A 167 8.84 12.49 5.02
C ARG A 167 7.54 13.12 4.56
N GLY A 168 6.50 13.02 5.39
CA GLY A 168 5.23 13.66 5.14
C GLY A 168 5.32 15.18 5.19
N CYS A 169 6.02 15.76 6.17
CA CYS A 169 6.25 17.20 6.19
C CYS A 169 6.94 17.68 4.91
N GLN A 170 7.94 16.95 4.42
CA GLN A 170 8.60 17.26 3.15
C GLN A 170 7.65 17.14 1.96
N LEU A 171 6.77 16.13 1.96
CA LEU A 171 5.76 15.95 0.91
C LEU A 171 4.76 17.10 0.91
N SER A 172 4.24 17.50 2.07
CA SER A 172 3.29 18.61 2.18
C SER A 172 3.86 19.90 1.59
N VAL A 173 5.10 20.24 1.93
CA VAL A 173 5.81 21.39 1.33
C VAL A 173 6.00 21.22 -0.18
N ALA A 174 6.35 20.01 -0.64
CA ALA A 174 6.52 19.73 -2.07
C ALA A 174 5.21 19.92 -2.86
N LEU A 175 4.08 19.50 -2.30
CA LEU A 175 2.77 19.68 -2.94
C LEU A 175 2.43 21.18 -3.12
N GLU A 176 2.68 22.02 -2.12
CA GLU A 176 2.45 23.45 -2.26
C GLU A 176 3.41 24.10 -3.26
N ARG A 177 4.68 23.64 -3.33
CA ARG A 177 5.62 24.08 -4.37
C ARG A 177 5.19 23.68 -5.78
N ILE A 178 4.51 22.53 -5.94
CA ILE A 178 3.91 22.13 -7.21
C ILE A 178 2.75 23.07 -7.58
N VAL A 179 1.93 23.48 -6.60
CA VAL A 179 0.85 24.46 -6.85
C VAL A 179 1.38 25.77 -7.43
N GLU A 180 2.50 26.26 -6.93
CA GLU A 180 3.14 27.47 -7.49
C GLU A 180 3.57 27.31 -8.97
N LEU A 181 3.86 26.08 -9.40
CA LEU A 181 4.29 25.81 -10.78
C LEU A 181 3.11 25.46 -11.72
N ALA A 182 2.16 24.67 -11.23
CA ALA A 182 1.12 24.02 -12.00
C ALA A 182 -0.26 24.68 -11.85
N GLY A 183 -0.44 25.54 -10.86
CA GLY A 183 -1.75 25.92 -10.34
C GLY A 183 -2.32 24.84 -9.44
N ASP A 184 -3.58 24.95 -9.06
CA ASP A 184 -4.21 23.95 -8.21
C ASP A 184 -4.49 22.65 -8.98
N PHE A 185 -4.47 21.52 -8.28
CA PHE A 185 -4.64 20.18 -8.83
C PHE A 185 -5.43 19.31 -7.86
N GLN A 186 -6.06 18.26 -8.39
CA GLN A 186 -6.79 17.28 -7.59
C GLN A 186 -5.84 16.44 -6.75
N ARG A 187 -6.19 16.23 -5.48
CA ARG A 187 -5.43 15.45 -4.50
C ARG A 187 -6.25 14.28 -4.00
N ILE A 188 -5.71 13.09 -4.12
CA ILE A 188 -6.36 11.84 -3.71
C ILE A 188 -5.42 11.10 -2.76
N GLY A 189 -5.86 10.89 -1.52
CA GLY A 189 -5.14 10.07 -0.55
C GLY A 189 -5.73 8.66 -0.48
N ILE A 190 -4.88 7.65 -0.38
CA ILE A 190 -5.29 6.26 -0.20
C ILE A 190 -4.74 5.75 1.12
N SER A 191 -5.60 5.09 1.92
CA SER A 191 -5.22 4.50 3.20
C SER A 191 -5.97 3.21 3.49
N ALA A 192 -5.34 2.29 4.20
CA ALA A 192 -6.03 1.11 4.70
C ALA A 192 -6.85 1.41 5.97
N THR A 193 -6.24 2.11 6.91
CA THR A 193 -6.86 2.52 8.19
C THR A 193 -6.30 3.88 8.60
N VAL A 194 -7.11 4.70 9.23
CA VAL A 194 -6.70 6.02 9.75
C VAL A 194 -7.43 6.30 11.04
N GLY A 195 -6.69 6.61 12.11
CA GLY A 195 -7.28 6.98 13.40
C GLY A 195 -7.99 8.34 13.38
N ASN A 196 -7.54 9.27 12.54
CA ASN A 196 -8.17 10.59 12.36
C ASN A 196 -8.16 10.99 10.87
N PRO A 197 -9.19 10.61 10.12
CA PRO A 197 -9.31 10.91 8.69
C PRO A 197 -9.28 12.40 8.35
N GLU A 198 -9.88 13.23 9.17
CA GLU A 198 -9.96 14.67 8.96
C GLU A 198 -8.57 15.33 9.06
N LEU A 199 -7.76 14.89 10.02
CA LEU A 199 -6.40 15.38 10.17
C LEU A 199 -5.52 14.99 8.97
N VAL A 200 -5.69 13.76 8.47
CA VAL A 200 -4.99 13.29 7.27
C VAL A 200 -5.49 14.04 6.03
N GLY A 201 -6.78 14.37 5.96
CA GLY A 201 -7.34 15.25 4.93
C GLY A 201 -6.69 16.64 4.93
N LYS A 202 -6.55 17.26 6.11
CA LYS A 202 -5.84 18.53 6.28
C LYS A 202 -4.36 18.44 5.90
N PHE A 203 -3.70 17.33 6.23
CA PHE A 203 -2.32 17.09 5.82
C PHE A 203 -2.17 17.06 4.29
N LEU A 204 -3.06 16.39 3.57
CA LEU A 204 -3.01 16.28 2.12
C LEU A 204 -3.43 17.56 1.40
N CYS A 205 -4.52 18.16 1.84
CA CYS A 205 -5.22 19.20 1.11
C CYS A 205 -4.96 20.62 1.66
N GLY A 206 -4.40 20.74 2.86
CA GLY A 206 -4.21 22.03 3.54
C GLY A 206 -5.57 22.67 3.87
N LYS A 207 -5.81 23.88 3.36
CA LYS A 207 -7.08 24.61 3.52
C LYS A 207 -8.15 24.27 2.48
N ARG A 208 -7.83 23.41 1.48
CA ARG A 208 -8.75 23.03 0.42
C ARG A 208 -9.78 22.03 0.94
N PRO A 209 -11.02 22.05 0.40
CA PRO A 209 -12.00 21.02 0.72
C PRO A 209 -11.46 19.62 0.42
N CYS A 210 -11.68 18.69 1.34
CA CYS A 210 -11.27 17.30 1.21
C CYS A 210 -12.38 16.40 1.75
N GLN A 211 -12.91 15.55 0.89
CA GLN A 211 -13.94 14.58 1.26
C GLN A 211 -13.29 13.33 1.85
N VAL A 212 -13.90 12.76 2.86
CA VAL A 212 -13.53 11.43 3.38
C VAL A 212 -14.50 10.40 2.82
N VAL A 213 -14.00 9.49 2.00
CA VAL A 213 -14.76 8.35 1.49
C VAL A 213 -14.25 7.11 2.20
N ALA A 214 -15.01 6.65 3.19
CA ALA A 214 -14.67 5.51 4.00
C ALA A 214 -15.66 4.36 3.79
N VAL A 215 -15.13 3.15 3.69
CA VAL A 215 -15.92 1.92 3.72
C VAL A 215 -15.58 1.19 5.02
N PRO A 216 -16.58 0.88 5.84
CA PRO A 216 -16.36 0.18 7.10
C PRO A 216 -15.63 -1.15 6.88
N VAL A 217 -14.70 -1.46 7.74
CA VAL A 217 -14.03 -2.76 7.73
C VAL A 217 -14.96 -3.76 8.41
N ALA A 218 -15.82 -4.41 7.64
CA ALA A 218 -16.61 -5.56 8.14
C ALA A 218 -15.74 -6.83 8.21
N LYS A 219 -14.50 -6.75 8.74
CA LYS A 219 -13.67 -7.93 8.97
C LYS A 219 -13.82 -8.35 10.43
N THR A 220 -14.33 -9.55 10.63
CA THR A 220 -14.22 -10.19 11.94
C THR A 220 -12.74 -10.46 12.20
N LEU A 221 -12.23 -9.86 13.27
CA LEU A 221 -10.86 -10.08 13.72
C LEU A 221 -10.89 -11.20 14.76
N ASP A 222 -10.22 -12.30 14.46
CA ASP A 222 -9.97 -13.39 15.41
C ASP A 222 -8.53 -13.25 15.91
N LEU A 223 -8.36 -12.46 16.97
CA LEU A 223 -7.06 -12.11 17.53
C LEU A 223 -6.89 -12.73 18.91
N SER A 224 -5.74 -13.33 19.15
CA SER A 224 -5.36 -13.88 20.46
C SER A 224 -4.00 -13.36 20.92
N VAL A 225 -3.84 -13.23 22.23
CA VAL A 225 -2.55 -12.91 22.86
C VAL A 225 -2.14 -14.14 23.67
N ARG A 226 -0.91 -14.62 23.46
CA ARG A 226 -0.33 -15.74 24.19
C ARG A 226 1.02 -15.37 24.78
N PHE A 227 1.28 -15.81 25.99
CA PHE A 227 2.61 -15.77 26.56
C PHE A 227 3.51 -16.83 25.88
N ALA A 228 4.63 -16.39 25.34
CA ALA A 228 5.53 -17.24 24.56
C ALA A 228 6.59 -17.98 25.40
N GLY A 229 6.54 -17.83 26.74
CA GLY A 229 7.58 -18.33 27.64
C GLY A 229 8.74 -17.34 27.83
N GLU A 230 9.61 -17.59 28.80
CA GLU A 230 10.76 -16.74 29.11
C GLU A 230 11.99 -17.09 28.27
N GLY A 231 12.11 -18.36 27.87
CA GLY A 231 13.27 -18.86 27.12
C GLY A 231 13.09 -18.72 25.60
N PHE A 232 14.09 -18.18 24.89
CA PHE A 232 14.05 -18.02 23.44
C PHE A 232 13.77 -19.36 22.71
N GLY A 233 14.32 -20.48 23.20
CA GLY A 233 14.03 -21.79 22.60
C GLY A 233 12.56 -22.23 22.71
N GLU A 234 11.86 -21.87 23.81
CA GLU A 234 10.43 -22.13 23.96
C GLU A 234 9.61 -21.26 23.01
N GLN A 235 10.00 -20.01 22.87
CA GLN A 235 9.37 -19.05 21.95
C GLN A 235 9.47 -19.53 20.50
N VAL A 236 10.65 -20.00 20.08
CA VAL A 236 10.88 -20.56 18.74
C VAL A 236 10.04 -21.83 18.51
N LYS A 237 9.98 -22.75 19.48
CA LYS A 237 9.12 -23.96 19.38
C LYS A 237 7.64 -23.61 19.23
N LEU A 238 7.18 -22.54 19.89
CA LEU A 238 5.80 -22.09 19.75
C LEU A 238 5.53 -21.50 18.37
N ILE A 239 6.46 -20.73 17.82
CA ILE A 239 6.40 -20.23 16.44
C ILE A 239 6.35 -21.40 15.46
N GLU A 240 7.23 -22.36 15.60
CA GLU A 240 7.30 -23.58 14.78
C GLU A 240 5.95 -24.33 14.81
N LYS A 241 5.39 -24.55 15.98
CA LYS A 241 4.07 -25.17 16.16
C LYS A 241 2.95 -24.38 15.46
N CYS A 242 3.02 -23.04 15.48
CA CYS A 242 2.05 -22.20 14.79
C CYS A 242 2.18 -22.37 13.26
N ILE A 243 3.39 -22.44 12.72
CA ILE A 243 3.64 -22.67 11.29
C ILE A 243 3.13 -24.05 10.89
N ASP A 244 3.42 -25.09 11.67
CA ASP A 244 3.03 -26.48 11.37
C ASP A 244 1.51 -26.71 11.40
N SER A 245 0.78 -25.89 12.15
CA SER A 245 -0.68 -26.01 12.26
C SER A 245 -1.45 -25.31 11.12
N HIS A 246 -0.75 -24.62 10.20
CA HIS A 246 -1.34 -23.87 9.08
C HIS A 246 -0.63 -24.18 7.77
N THR A 247 -1.27 -23.90 6.64
CA THR A 247 -0.66 -24.12 5.31
C THR A 247 0.27 -22.98 4.90
N SER A 248 -0.03 -21.75 5.34
CA SER A 248 0.81 -20.58 5.09
C SER A 248 0.76 -19.60 6.27
N SER A 249 1.91 -19.26 6.82
CA SER A 249 2.03 -18.42 8.01
C SER A 249 3.04 -17.29 7.81
N LEU A 250 2.63 -16.05 8.15
CA LEU A 250 3.55 -14.94 8.29
C LEU A 250 3.88 -14.72 9.77
N VAL A 251 5.17 -14.68 10.08
CA VAL A 251 5.67 -14.38 11.43
C VAL A 251 6.32 -13.01 11.43
N PHE A 252 5.59 -12.01 11.87
CA PHE A 252 6.09 -10.64 11.96
C PHE A 252 6.93 -10.41 13.21
N THR A 253 8.09 -9.79 13.03
CA THR A 253 8.94 -9.29 14.10
C THR A 253 9.14 -7.78 13.99
N ASN A 254 9.49 -7.12 15.10
CA ASN A 254 9.69 -5.67 15.10
C ASN A 254 11.08 -5.24 14.60
N THR A 255 12.05 -6.16 14.61
CA THR A 255 13.43 -5.87 14.22
C THR A 255 14.01 -7.00 13.35
N ARG A 256 14.94 -6.61 12.46
CA ARG A 256 15.67 -7.58 11.62
C ARG A 256 16.49 -8.57 12.43
N SER A 257 17.09 -8.12 13.54
CA SER A 257 17.91 -8.99 14.39
C SER A 257 17.10 -10.13 15.02
N VAL A 258 15.85 -9.85 15.40
CA VAL A 258 14.93 -10.88 15.90
C VAL A 258 14.49 -11.81 14.77
N ALA A 259 14.21 -11.28 13.57
CA ALA A 259 13.87 -12.12 12.42
C ALA A 259 15.00 -13.09 12.07
N GLU A 260 16.23 -12.61 12.04
CA GLU A 260 17.43 -13.44 11.81
C GLU A 260 17.66 -14.45 12.92
N ALA A 261 17.48 -14.06 14.17
CA ALA A 261 17.65 -14.97 15.31
C ALA A 261 16.66 -16.15 15.26
N ILE A 262 15.38 -15.86 14.95
CA ILE A 262 14.36 -16.91 14.79
C ILE A 262 14.68 -17.76 13.54
N GLY A 263 15.04 -17.13 12.43
CA GLY A 263 15.41 -17.84 11.20
C GLY A 263 16.61 -18.77 11.39
N ASN A 264 17.65 -18.31 12.09
CA ASN A 264 18.82 -19.13 12.41
C ASN A 264 18.47 -20.30 13.33
N ALA A 265 17.55 -20.12 14.28
CA ALA A 265 17.08 -21.20 15.14
C ALA A 265 16.26 -22.25 14.37
N LEU A 266 15.66 -21.88 13.24
CA LEU A 266 14.88 -22.76 12.36
C LEU A 266 15.60 -23.08 11.04
N VAL A 267 16.92 -22.90 10.97
CA VAL A 267 17.73 -23.07 9.75
C VAL A 267 17.66 -24.49 9.14
N SER A 268 17.32 -25.49 9.94
CA SER A 268 17.11 -26.86 9.46
C SER A 268 15.79 -27.06 8.70
N ARG A 269 14.91 -26.06 8.71
CA ARG A 269 13.60 -26.08 8.05
C ARG A 269 13.69 -25.44 6.67
N GLU A 270 13.65 -26.26 5.62
CA GLU A 270 13.67 -25.79 4.21
C GLU A 270 12.37 -25.11 3.78
N ASP A 271 11.30 -25.31 4.56
CA ASP A 271 9.96 -24.73 4.33
C ASP A 271 9.72 -23.41 5.07
N ILE A 272 10.77 -22.78 5.60
CA ILE A 272 10.70 -21.49 6.30
C ILE A 272 11.76 -20.54 5.72
N ASP A 273 11.31 -19.35 5.29
CA ASP A 273 12.17 -18.30 4.78
C ASP A 273 12.21 -17.08 5.73
N VAL A 274 13.27 -16.27 5.59
CA VAL A 274 13.41 -14.98 6.27
C VAL A 274 13.33 -13.85 5.26
N HIS A 275 12.59 -12.78 5.59
CA HIS A 275 12.41 -11.64 4.70
C HIS A 275 12.51 -10.31 5.45
N HIS A 276 13.51 -9.51 5.13
CA HIS A 276 13.64 -8.12 5.63
C HIS A 276 14.42 -7.22 4.67
N GLY A 277 14.30 -5.91 4.85
CA GLY A 277 14.82 -4.91 3.92
C GLY A 277 16.36 -4.84 3.78
N SER A 278 17.14 -5.56 4.63
CA SER A 278 18.61 -5.60 4.53
C SER A 278 19.13 -6.78 3.69
N LEU A 279 18.27 -7.72 3.32
CA LEU A 279 18.62 -8.80 2.39
C LEU A 279 18.81 -8.25 0.98
N SER A 280 19.62 -8.92 0.15
CA SER A 280 19.75 -8.56 -1.25
C SER A 280 18.40 -8.65 -1.97
N ARG A 281 18.27 -7.96 -3.09
CA ARG A 281 17.02 -7.97 -3.86
C ARG A 281 16.70 -9.37 -4.37
N GLU A 282 17.71 -10.10 -4.80
CA GLU A 282 17.59 -11.45 -5.36
C GLU A 282 17.04 -12.41 -4.29
N VAL A 283 17.59 -12.40 -3.09
CA VAL A 283 17.14 -13.25 -1.96
C VAL A 283 15.71 -12.92 -1.57
N ARG A 284 15.34 -11.64 -1.53
CA ARG A 284 13.95 -11.24 -1.20
C ARG A 284 12.95 -11.73 -2.23
N VAL A 285 13.28 -11.55 -3.51
CA VAL A 285 12.40 -11.98 -4.61
C VAL A 285 12.25 -13.50 -4.62
N ASP A 286 13.33 -14.24 -4.39
CA ASP A 286 13.27 -15.71 -4.32
C ASP A 286 12.39 -16.17 -3.15
N ALA A 287 12.54 -15.62 -1.96
CA ALA A 287 11.72 -15.94 -0.80
C ALA A 287 10.22 -15.60 -1.06
N GLU A 288 9.92 -14.45 -1.67
CA GLU A 288 8.56 -14.05 -2.06
C GLU A 288 7.95 -15.05 -3.06
N ASP A 289 8.71 -15.43 -4.09
CA ASP A 289 8.25 -16.36 -5.14
C ASP A 289 8.07 -17.78 -4.57
N ARG A 290 8.96 -18.28 -3.72
CA ARG A 290 8.83 -19.59 -3.04
C ARG A 290 7.59 -19.62 -2.14
N PHE A 291 7.36 -18.57 -1.37
CA PHE A 291 6.19 -18.50 -0.48
C PHE A 291 4.88 -18.41 -1.28
N ARG A 292 4.84 -17.60 -2.34
CA ARG A 292 3.69 -17.48 -3.25
C ARG A 292 3.32 -18.82 -3.93
N ASN A 293 4.34 -19.57 -4.32
CA ASN A 293 4.15 -20.86 -5.00
C ASN A 293 3.90 -22.03 -4.02
N GLY A 294 3.80 -21.76 -2.71
CA GLY A 294 3.55 -22.77 -1.69
C GLY A 294 4.74 -23.72 -1.45
N GLN A 295 5.94 -23.33 -1.86
CA GLN A 295 7.17 -24.09 -1.62
C GLN A 295 7.66 -23.90 -0.17
N THR A 296 7.29 -22.79 0.47
CA THR A 296 7.53 -22.54 1.89
C THR A 296 6.21 -22.28 2.63
N ARG A 297 6.11 -22.78 3.86
CA ARG A 297 4.96 -22.67 4.77
C ARG A 297 5.04 -21.46 5.68
N GLY A 298 6.25 -21.10 6.08
CA GLY A 298 6.52 -20.02 7.02
C GLY A 298 7.40 -18.94 6.42
N MET A 299 7.06 -17.68 6.67
CA MET A 299 7.93 -16.57 6.36
C MET A 299 8.11 -15.68 7.59
N ILE A 300 9.34 -15.63 8.12
CA ILE A 300 9.70 -14.76 9.24
C ILE A 300 10.08 -13.40 8.66
N CYS A 301 9.35 -12.35 9.03
CA CYS A 301 9.50 -11.08 8.36
C CYS A 301 9.43 -9.87 9.30
N THR A 302 9.85 -8.74 8.78
CA THR A 302 9.68 -7.43 9.41
C THR A 302 8.61 -6.63 8.68
N SER A 303 8.56 -5.32 8.86
CA SER A 303 7.66 -4.43 8.13
C SER A 303 7.79 -4.48 6.59
N SER A 304 8.75 -5.22 6.05
CA SER A 304 8.90 -5.43 4.61
C SER A 304 7.72 -6.16 3.97
N MET A 305 6.97 -6.95 4.76
CA MET A 305 5.80 -7.72 4.31
C MET A 305 4.45 -7.09 4.76
N GLU A 306 4.49 -5.92 5.42
CA GLU A 306 3.27 -5.20 5.86
C GLU A 306 2.47 -4.65 4.69
N LEU A 307 3.14 -4.22 3.61
CA LEU A 307 2.55 -3.43 2.54
C LEU A 307 2.65 -4.10 1.17
N GLY A 308 1.53 -4.07 0.45
CA GLY A 308 1.45 -4.12 -1.01
C GLY A 308 1.97 -5.34 -1.77
N ILE A 309 2.52 -6.36 -1.11
CA ILE A 309 3.05 -7.55 -1.78
C ILE A 309 1.92 -8.57 -1.92
N ASP A 310 1.66 -9.03 -3.14
CA ASP A 310 0.81 -10.18 -3.40
C ASP A 310 1.63 -11.46 -3.21
N ILE A 311 1.48 -12.05 -2.04
CA ILE A 311 2.18 -13.28 -1.61
C ILE A 311 1.24 -14.49 -1.54
N GLY A 312 0.08 -14.39 -2.19
CA GLY A 312 -0.90 -15.47 -2.20
C GLY A 312 -1.80 -15.49 -0.96
N GLN A 313 -2.42 -16.64 -0.71
CA GLN A 313 -3.32 -16.82 0.42
C GLN A 313 -2.52 -17.10 1.70
N ILE A 314 -2.75 -16.28 2.72
CA ILE A 314 -2.16 -16.45 4.05
C ILE A 314 -3.27 -16.89 4.99
N ASP A 315 -3.05 -18.00 5.68
CA ASP A 315 -4.02 -18.56 6.62
C ASP A 315 -3.88 -17.97 8.01
N HIS A 316 -2.65 -17.65 8.41
CA HIS A 316 -2.37 -17.24 9.78
C HIS A 316 -1.26 -16.19 9.86
N VAL A 317 -1.43 -15.24 10.76
CA VAL A 317 -0.43 -14.24 11.09
C VAL A 317 -0.01 -14.39 12.55
N VAL A 318 1.27 -14.57 12.77
CA VAL A 318 1.90 -14.52 14.09
C VAL A 318 2.63 -13.21 14.23
N GLN A 319 2.36 -12.48 15.28
CA GLN A 319 3.11 -11.30 15.67
C GLN A 319 3.99 -11.63 16.86
N PHE A 320 5.30 -11.60 16.70
CA PHE A 320 6.25 -11.79 17.80
C PHE A 320 6.52 -10.46 18.50
N ASN A 321 6.18 -10.37 19.77
CA ASN A 321 6.06 -9.17 20.60
C ASN A 321 4.98 -8.18 20.12
N SER A 322 4.56 -7.27 20.99
CA SER A 322 3.58 -6.24 20.66
C SER A 322 3.95 -5.47 19.39
N PRO A 323 3.02 -5.25 18.48
CA PRO A 323 3.24 -4.39 17.31
C PRO A 323 3.34 -2.90 17.70
N ARG A 324 3.02 -2.54 18.96
CA ARG A 324 3.01 -1.20 19.58
C ARG A 324 1.95 -0.25 19.03
N GLU A 325 1.42 -0.50 17.85
CA GLU A 325 0.46 0.36 17.16
C GLU A 325 -0.70 -0.47 16.62
N VAL A 326 -1.93 0.02 16.83
CA VAL A 326 -3.17 -0.61 16.32
C VAL A 326 -3.13 -0.71 14.79
N ALA A 327 -2.73 0.38 14.11
CA ALA A 327 -2.66 0.40 12.66
C ALA A 327 -1.73 -0.69 12.12
N ARG A 328 -0.59 -0.91 12.77
CA ARG A 328 0.38 -1.95 12.39
C ARG A 328 -0.17 -3.35 12.61
N LEU A 329 -0.87 -3.59 13.73
CA LEU A 329 -1.57 -4.86 13.96
C LEU A 329 -2.57 -5.14 12.85
N MET A 330 -3.40 -4.16 12.51
CA MET A 330 -4.41 -4.26 11.46
C MET A 330 -3.79 -4.54 10.08
N GLN A 331 -2.70 -3.88 9.73
CA GLN A 331 -1.97 -4.11 8.47
C GLN A 331 -1.39 -5.53 8.39
N ARG A 332 -0.77 -6.02 9.48
CA ARG A 332 -0.18 -7.36 9.56
C ARG A 332 -1.25 -8.44 9.52
N THR A 333 -2.25 -8.36 10.39
CA THR A 333 -3.34 -9.34 10.44
C THR A 333 -4.24 -9.28 9.21
N GLY A 334 -4.36 -8.11 8.58
CA GLY A 334 -5.04 -7.93 7.31
C GLY A 334 -4.43 -8.73 6.14
N ARG A 335 -3.22 -9.30 6.31
CA ARG A 335 -2.62 -10.23 5.35
C ARG A 335 -3.29 -11.60 5.38
N ALA A 336 -3.82 -12.04 6.53
CA ALA A 336 -4.64 -13.24 6.60
C ALA A 336 -6.08 -12.93 6.16
N GLY A 337 -6.73 -13.89 5.48
CA GLY A 337 -8.16 -13.79 5.14
C GLY A 337 -8.46 -12.90 3.93
N HIS A 338 -7.75 -13.06 2.82
CA HIS A 338 -8.02 -12.35 1.55
C HIS A 338 -9.38 -12.68 0.89
N ARG A 339 -10.19 -13.59 1.45
CA ARG A 339 -11.56 -13.84 0.96
C ARG A 339 -12.52 -12.84 1.57
N ILE A 340 -13.39 -12.26 0.75
CA ILE A 340 -14.50 -11.42 1.20
C ILE A 340 -15.33 -12.22 2.20
N GLY A 341 -15.48 -11.73 3.44
CA GLY A 341 -16.23 -12.39 4.51
C GLY A 341 -15.43 -13.38 5.40
N ALA A 342 -14.15 -13.63 5.13
CA ALA A 342 -13.31 -14.44 6.01
C ALA A 342 -12.76 -13.62 7.19
N ALA A 343 -12.74 -14.22 8.40
CA ALA A 343 -12.10 -13.62 9.56
C ALA A 343 -10.59 -13.55 9.37
N SER A 344 -10.00 -12.39 9.68
CA SER A 344 -8.54 -12.25 9.74
C SER A 344 -8.03 -12.89 11.03
N LYS A 345 -7.30 -14.00 10.93
CA LYS A 345 -6.77 -14.74 12.06
C LYS A 345 -5.35 -14.29 12.40
N GLY A 346 -5.14 -13.90 13.63
CA GLY A 346 -3.83 -13.48 14.12
C GLY A 346 -3.57 -13.82 15.58
N MET A 347 -2.29 -14.04 15.90
CA MET A 347 -1.83 -14.30 17.25
C MET A 347 -0.65 -13.40 17.60
N ILE A 348 -0.69 -12.77 18.76
CA ILE A 348 0.46 -12.07 19.31
C ILE A 348 1.15 -13.00 20.32
N LEU A 349 2.42 -13.27 20.11
CA LEU A 349 3.29 -14.01 21.04
C LEU A 349 4.06 -13.01 21.87
N ALA A 350 3.58 -12.74 23.07
CA ALA A 350 4.20 -11.80 24.00
C ALA A 350 5.27 -12.49 24.85
N THR A 351 6.41 -11.82 25.06
CA THR A 351 7.59 -12.41 25.72
C THR A 351 7.82 -11.92 27.15
N GLY A 352 6.96 -11.03 27.67
CA GLY A 352 7.07 -10.52 29.03
C GLY A 352 5.79 -9.84 29.49
N PHE A 353 5.72 -9.53 30.78
CA PHE A 353 4.50 -8.97 31.39
C PHE A 353 4.05 -7.65 30.73
N ASN A 354 4.97 -6.71 30.55
CA ASN A 354 4.64 -5.43 29.90
C ASN A 354 4.22 -5.62 28.45
N ASP A 355 4.83 -6.55 27.74
CA ASP A 355 4.49 -6.88 26.35
C ASP A 355 3.10 -7.52 26.24
N ILE A 356 2.70 -8.34 27.23
CA ILE A 356 1.33 -8.88 27.32
C ILE A 356 0.33 -7.76 27.50
N LEU A 357 0.54 -6.87 28.47
CA LEU A 357 -0.36 -5.75 28.75
C LEU A 357 -0.52 -4.84 27.53
N GLU A 358 0.60 -4.46 26.91
CA GLU A 358 0.59 -3.64 25.69
C GLU A 358 -0.16 -4.35 24.55
N SER A 359 0.11 -5.64 24.33
CA SER A 359 -0.55 -6.46 23.33
C SER A 359 -2.06 -6.55 23.55
N MET A 360 -2.50 -6.74 24.79
CA MET A 360 -3.92 -6.77 25.15
C MET A 360 -4.62 -5.43 24.84
N VAL A 361 -3.99 -4.32 25.19
CA VAL A 361 -4.52 -2.98 24.91
C VAL A 361 -4.61 -2.76 23.39
N VAL A 362 -3.56 -3.10 22.63
CA VAL A 362 -3.56 -2.96 21.17
C VAL A 362 -4.63 -3.82 20.52
N VAL A 363 -4.83 -5.07 20.96
CA VAL A 363 -5.89 -5.95 20.45
C VAL A 363 -7.27 -5.39 20.80
N ARG A 364 -7.49 -4.95 22.03
CA ARG A 364 -8.76 -4.35 22.45
C ARG A 364 -9.11 -3.14 21.57
N LEU A 365 -8.18 -2.19 21.40
CA LEU A 365 -8.39 -1.02 20.55
C LEU A 365 -8.64 -1.38 19.08
N ALA A 366 -8.04 -2.47 18.58
CA ALA A 366 -8.25 -2.95 17.22
C ALA A 366 -9.65 -3.59 17.02
N THR A 367 -10.24 -4.12 18.08
CA THR A 367 -11.56 -4.79 18.02
C THR A 367 -12.73 -3.86 18.37
N GLU A 368 -12.47 -2.76 19.10
CA GLU A 368 -13.48 -1.78 19.49
C GLU A 368 -13.70 -0.66 18.46
N ASN A 369 -12.82 -0.54 17.46
CA ASN A 369 -12.91 0.43 16.35
C ASN A 369 -13.22 -0.29 15.03
#